data_cf565c40a9e696ab057f2a9a101a3338
#
_entry.id   cf565c40a9e696ab057f2a9a101a3338
#
_cell.length_a   1.000
_cell.length_b   1.000
_cell.length_c   1.000
_cell.angle_alpha   90.00
_cell.angle_beta   90.00
_cell.angle_gamma   90.00
#
_symmetry.space_group_name_H-M   'P 1'
#
loop_
_entity.id
_entity.type
_entity.pdbx_description
1 polymer ?
#
loop_
_entity_poly.entity_id
_entity_poly.type
_entity_poly.pdbx_seq_one_letter_code
_entity_poly.pdbx_strand_id
1 'polypeptide(L)'
;VLGAVAIFFYVGIEVGIPGQLLFYLSEPVAEGGVLGSAAIAGLIAGVYWLLMLVGRFVSAFISGKVSSRMQLTVTSSVAIVLLLVAIFMPETSKMSLTVPDLAESTLIQAEVPVKVLFIILCGICTSVMWGVIFNLATEGLGKYTATASGLFMTMVVGGGVMPLIQN
;
A
#
# COMPACT_ATOMS: atom_id res chain seq x y z
N VAL A 1 -4.08 20.31 12.06
CA VAL A 1 -3.19 20.55 10.92
C VAL A 1 -2.33 19.32 10.65
N LEU A 2 -1.54 18.83 11.63
CA LEU A 2 -0.63 17.68 11.41
C LEU A 2 -1.37 16.42 10.90
N GLY A 3 -2.56 16.12 11.44
CA GLY A 3 -3.35 14.98 10.98
C GLY A 3 -3.79 15.10 9.51
N ALA A 4 -4.14 16.30 9.06
CA ALA A 4 -4.51 16.56 7.67
C ALA A 4 -3.32 16.34 6.73
N VAL A 5 -2.13 16.83 7.09
CA VAL A 5 -0.89 16.60 6.34
C VAL A 5 -0.53 15.12 6.32
N ALA A 6 -0.67 14.43 7.47
CA ALA A 6 -0.40 13.00 7.56
C ALA A 6 -1.32 12.18 6.65
N ILE A 7 -2.62 12.50 6.58
CA ILE A 7 -3.57 11.84 5.70
C ILE A 7 -3.23 12.08 4.23
N PHE A 8 -2.85 13.30 3.85
CA PHE A 8 -2.44 13.62 2.48
C PHE A 8 -1.29 12.72 2.00
N PHE A 9 -0.20 12.65 2.78
CA PHE A 9 0.93 11.80 2.44
C PHE A 9 0.61 10.31 2.53
N TYR A 10 -0.16 9.91 3.54
CA TYR A 10 -0.58 8.53 3.70
C TYR A 10 -1.35 8.02 2.48
N VAL A 11 -2.36 8.76 2.01
CA VAL A 11 -3.16 8.35 0.84
C VAL A 11 -2.31 8.35 -0.42
N GLY A 12 -1.36 9.27 -0.53
CA GLY A 12 -0.36 9.26 -1.61
C GLY A 12 0.48 7.99 -1.63
N ILE A 13 0.90 7.50 -0.47
CA ILE A 13 1.64 6.24 -0.33
C ILE A 13 0.72 5.04 -0.61
N GLU A 14 -0.49 5.04 -0.06
CA GLU A 14 -1.48 3.96 -0.22
C GLU A 14 -1.79 3.68 -1.68
N VAL A 15 -1.94 4.72 -2.49
CA VAL A 15 -2.22 4.62 -3.93
C VAL A 15 -0.92 4.50 -4.74
N GLY A 16 0.13 5.19 -4.34
CA GLY A 16 1.40 5.22 -5.04
C GLY A 16 2.10 3.87 -5.08
N ILE A 17 2.15 3.14 -3.97
CA ILE A 17 2.81 1.83 -3.90
C ILE A 17 2.23 0.84 -4.94
N PRO A 18 0.91 0.52 -4.95
CA PRO A 18 0.38 -0.41 -5.94
C PRO A 18 0.39 0.15 -7.36
N GLY A 19 0.30 1.48 -7.54
CA GLY A 19 0.42 2.12 -8.85
C GLY A 19 1.80 1.93 -9.46
N GLN A 20 2.86 2.27 -8.73
CA GLN A 20 4.24 2.08 -9.16
C GLN A 20 4.58 0.59 -9.35
N LEU A 21 4.05 -0.28 -8.49
CA LEU A 21 4.22 -1.72 -8.65
C LEU A 21 3.59 -2.21 -9.96
N LEU A 22 2.39 -1.71 -10.30
CA LEU A 22 1.71 -2.05 -11.54
C LEU A 22 2.55 -1.63 -12.76
N PHE A 23 3.06 -0.40 -12.80
CA PHE A 23 3.92 0.08 -13.88
C PHE A 23 5.19 -0.76 -14.00
N TYR A 24 5.91 -0.94 -12.89
CA TYR A 24 7.14 -1.74 -12.86
C TYR A 24 6.94 -3.18 -13.37
N LEU A 25 5.82 -3.82 -13.04
CA LEU A 25 5.53 -5.17 -13.50
C LEU A 25 5.00 -5.24 -14.92
N SER A 26 4.26 -4.21 -15.39
CA SER A 26 3.63 -4.22 -16.71
C SER A 26 4.58 -3.86 -17.86
N GLU A 27 5.65 -3.11 -17.57
CA GLU A 27 6.62 -2.73 -18.59
C GLU A 27 7.41 -3.93 -19.13
N PRO A 28 7.80 -3.90 -20.41
CA PRO A 28 8.68 -4.91 -21.00
C PRO A 28 10.06 -4.94 -20.33
N VAL A 29 10.67 -6.10 -20.26
CA VAL A 29 12.02 -6.28 -19.70
C VAL A 29 13.05 -5.39 -20.39
N ALA A 30 12.88 -5.13 -21.71
CA ALA A 30 13.75 -4.24 -22.48
C ALA A 30 13.69 -2.77 -22.04
N GLU A 31 12.61 -2.38 -21.38
CA GLU A 31 12.36 -1.01 -20.86
C GLU A 31 12.53 -0.92 -19.34
N GLY A 32 13.11 -1.95 -18.72
CA GLY A 32 13.35 -1.99 -17.28
C GLY A 32 12.21 -2.58 -16.45
N GLY A 33 11.15 -3.08 -17.09
CA GLY A 33 10.05 -3.78 -16.45
C GLY A 33 10.33 -5.27 -16.19
N VAL A 34 9.31 -6.03 -15.81
CA VAL A 34 9.46 -7.43 -15.38
C VAL A 34 8.70 -8.43 -16.24
N LEU A 35 7.42 -8.17 -16.52
CA LEU A 35 6.52 -9.17 -17.12
C LEU A 35 6.04 -8.81 -18.52
N GLY A 36 5.99 -7.54 -18.87
CA GLY A 36 5.42 -7.07 -20.14
C GLY A 36 3.91 -7.35 -20.30
N SER A 37 3.20 -7.68 -19.22
CA SER A 37 1.78 -8.01 -19.25
C SER A 37 1.02 -7.22 -18.17
N ALA A 38 0.20 -6.27 -18.60
CA ALA A 38 -0.62 -5.46 -17.69
C ALA A 38 -1.66 -6.30 -16.92
N ALA A 39 -2.17 -7.37 -17.52
CA ALA A 39 -3.15 -8.25 -16.88
C ALA A 39 -2.54 -8.99 -15.69
N ILE A 40 -1.37 -9.58 -15.86
CA ILE A 40 -0.65 -10.31 -14.80
C ILE A 40 -0.14 -9.33 -13.74
N ALA A 41 0.39 -8.19 -14.15
CA ALA A 41 0.82 -7.12 -13.26
C ALA A 41 -0.35 -6.63 -12.38
N GLY A 42 -1.54 -6.46 -12.96
CA GLY A 42 -2.76 -6.08 -12.26
C GLY A 42 -3.20 -7.11 -11.22
N LEU A 43 -3.09 -8.40 -11.52
CA LEU A 43 -3.39 -9.47 -10.55
C LEU A 43 -2.43 -9.44 -9.37
N ILE A 44 -1.13 -9.29 -9.62
CA ILE A 44 -0.11 -9.23 -8.57
C ILE A 44 -0.29 -7.96 -7.72
N ALA A 45 -0.49 -6.80 -8.34
CA ALA A 45 -0.78 -5.56 -7.63
C ALA A 45 -2.12 -5.63 -6.86
N GLY A 46 -3.09 -6.40 -7.39
CA GLY A 46 -4.37 -6.66 -6.73
C GLY A 46 -4.21 -7.38 -5.39
N VAL A 47 -3.18 -8.20 -5.21
CA VAL A 47 -2.89 -8.85 -3.92
C VAL A 47 -2.58 -7.82 -2.84
N TYR A 48 -1.97 -6.69 -3.16
CA TYR A 48 -1.78 -5.57 -2.22
C TYR A 48 -3.11 -5.11 -1.62
N TRP A 49 -4.14 -4.94 -2.46
CA TRP A 49 -5.48 -4.53 -2.02
C TRP A 49 -6.18 -5.61 -1.18
N LEU A 50 -5.99 -6.89 -1.53
CA LEU A 50 -6.50 -8.00 -0.71
C LEU A 50 -5.84 -8.03 0.67
N LEU A 51 -4.52 -7.87 0.74
CA LEU A 51 -3.80 -7.79 2.01
C LEU A 51 -4.22 -6.56 2.82
N MET A 52 -4.51 -5.44 2.16
CA MET A 52 -5.07 -4.26 2.81
C MET A 52 -6.46 -4.56 3.41
N LEU A 53 -7.32 -5.27 2.70
CA LEU A 53 -8.61 -5.71 3.24
C LEU A 53 -8.43 -6.58 4.48
N VAL A 54 -7.58 -7.61 4.40
CA VAL A 54 -7.26 -8.49 5.55
C VAL A 54 -6.72 -7.68 6.72
N GLY A 55 -5.77 -6.77 6.49
CA GLY A 55 -5.20 -5.92 7.52
C GLY A 55 -6.24 -5.03 8.20
N ARG A 56 -7.23 -4.50 7.47
CA ARG A 56 -8.35 -3.74 8.05
C ARG A 56 -9.21 -4.59 8.99
N PHE A 57 -9.49 -5.84 8.63
CA PHE A 57 -10.20 -6.76 9.53
C PHE A 57 -9.39 -7.03 10.79
N VAL A 58 -8.10 -7.36 10.65
CA VAL A 58 -7.21 -7.60 11.80
C VAL A 58 -7.13 -6.37 12.70
N SER A 59 -6.99 -5.18 12.12
CA SER A 59 -6.97 -3.91 12.85
C SER A 59 -8.24 -3.68 13.66
N ALA A 60 -9.41 -4.02 13.12
CA ALA A 60 -10.69 -3.88 13.83
C ALA A 60 -10.72 -4.71 15.11
N PHE A 61 -10.16 -5.93 15.11
CA PHE A 61 -10.08 -6.78 16.31
C PHE A 61 -9.04 -6.30 17.33
N ILE A 62 -8.00 -5.63 16.88
CA ILE A 62 -6.89 -5.17 17.72
C ILE A 62 -7.16 -3.78 18.30
N SER A 63 -7.95 -2.95 17.61
CA SER A 63 -8.18 -1.54 17.93
C SER A 63 -8.68 -1.29 19.36
N GLY A 64 -9.43 -2.23 19.94
CA GLY A 64 -9.89 -2.14 21.33
C GLY A 64 -8.83 -2.51 22.38
N LYS A 65 -7.71 -3.10 22.00
CA LYS A 65 -6.68 -3.63 22.92
C LYS A 65 -5.36 -2.87 22.89
N VAL A 66 -5.08 -2.17 21.79
CA VAL A 66 -3.80 -1.49 21.55
C VAL A 66 -4.06 -0.04 21.23
N SER A 67 -3.29 0.87 21.86
CA SER A 67 -3.44 2.32 21.60
C SER A 67 -3.12 2.68 20.14
N SER A 68 -3.83 3.69 19.62
CA SER A 68 -3.63 4.19 18.27
C SER A 68 -2.19 4.62 17.99
N ARG A 69 -1.52 5.23 18.97
CA ARG A 69 -0.11 5.62 18.84
C ARG A 69 0.81 4.40 18.62
N MET A 70 0.60 3.35 19.43
CA MET A 70 1.40 2.13 19.31
C MET A 70 1.16 1.42 17.97
N GLN A 71 -0.11 1.34 17.54
CA GLN A 71 -0.45 0.75 16.24
C GLN A 71 0.24 1.51 15.10
N LEU A 72 0.16 2.86 15.10
CA LEU A 72 0.80 3.67 14.07
C LEU A 72 2.32 3.51 14.08
N THR A 73 2.95 3.54 15.24
CA THR A 73 4.41 3.39 15.35
C THR A 73 4.86 2.03 14.86
N VAL A 74 4.20 0.95 15.28
CA VAL A 74 4.58 -0.41 14.85
C VAL A 74 4.36 -0.59 13.35
N THR A 75 3.20 -0.23 12.82
CA THR A 75 2.91 -0.44 11.39
C THR A 75 3.80 0.41 10.50
N SER A 76 4.10 1.67 10.89
CA SER A 76 5.03 2.52 10.15
C SER A 76 6.45 1.98 10.18
N SER A 77 6.92 1.51 11.35
CA SER A 77 8.25 0.92 11.47
C SER A 77 8.39 -0.35 10.63
N VAL A 78 7.40 -1.23 10.67
CA VAL A 78 7.38 -2.45 9.85
C VAL A 78 7.36 -2.11 8.37
N ALA A 79 6.53 -1.15 7.94
CA ALA A 79 6.47 -0.72 6.55
C ALA A 79 7.83 -0.16 6.06
N ILE A 80 8.50 0.66 6.88
CA ILE A 80 9.83 1.17 6.56
C ILE A 80 10.83 0.03 6.40
N VAL A 81 10.84 -0.94 7.30
CA VAL A 81 11.73 -2.10 7.21
C VAL A 81 11.46 -2.92 5.95
N LEU A 82 10.19 -3.19 5.63
CA LEU A 82 9.81 -3.92 4.41
C LEU A 82 10.27 -3.19 3.15
N LEU A 83 10.09 -1.86 3.08
CA LEU A 83 10.55 -1.06 1.94
C LEU A 83 12.07 -1.01 1.84
N LEU A 84 12.79 -0.86 2.96
CA LEU A 84 14.24 -0.91 2.96
C LEU A 84 14.76 -2.27 2.47
N VAL A 85 14.16 -3.37 2.94
CA VAL A 85 14.51 -4.71 2.46
C VAL A 85 14.25 -4.81 0.94
N ALA A 86 13.10 -4.32 0.46
CA ALA A 86 12.78 -4.32 -0.97
C ALA A 86 13.80 -3.50 -1.81
N ILE A 87 14.25 -2.34 -1.30
CA ILE A 87 15.22 -1.47 -1.99
C ILE A 87 16.60 -2.13 -2.09
N PHE A 88 17.07 -2.73 -0.99
CA PHE A 88 18.41 -3.34 -0.96
C PHE A 88 18.45 -4.77 -1.50
N MET A 89 17.30 -5.38 -1.80
CA MET A 89 17.25 -6.72 -2.35
C MET A 89 17.67 -6.74 -3.83
N PRO A 90 18.62 -7.61 -4.22
CA PRO A 90 19.05 -7.71 -5.61
C PRO A 90 17.93 -8.22 -6.52
N GLU A 91 17.84 -7.69 -7.72
CA GLU A 91 16.83 -8.08 -8.72
C GLU A 91 17.04 -9.50 -9.26
N THR A 92 18.23 -10.05 -9.07
CA THR A 92 18.55 -11.43 -9.42
C THR A 92 17.80 -12.47 -8.59
N SER A 93 17.32 -12.08 -7.40
CA SER A 93 16.50 -12.95 -6.55
C SER A 93 15.07 -12.99 -7.11
N LYS A 94 14.75 -14.00 -7.89
CA LYS A 94 13.44 -14.21 -8.50
C LYS A 94 12.67 -15.32 -7.79
N MET A 95 11.35 -15.20 -7.82
CA MET A 95 10.40 -16.23 -7.39
C MET A 95 9.41 -16.49 -8.52
N SER A 96 9.01 -17.76 -8.70
CA SER A 96 7.93 -18.11 -9.61
C SER A 96 6.59 -18.08 -8.89
N LEU A 97 5.66 -17.31 -9.43
CA LEU A 97 4.28 -17.25 -8.96
C LEU A 97 3.40 -17.92 -10.01
N THR A 98 2.56 -18.85 -9.57
CA THR A 98 1.52 -19.40 -10.44
C THR A 98 0.33 -18.45 -10.42
N VAL A 99 0.05 -17.81 -11.54
CA VAL A 99 -1.05 -16.85 -11.70
C VAL A 99 -2.01 -17.34 -12.80
N PRO A 100 -3.32 -17.12 -12.66
CA PRO A 100 -4.26 -17.42 -13.72
C PRO A 100 -4.08 -16.43 -14.87
N ASP A 101 -3.94 -16.97 -16.08
CA ASP A 101 -4.10 -16.19 -17.30
C ASP A 101 -5.59 -16.11 -17.62
N LEU A 102 -6.15 -14.91 -17.46
CA LEU A 102 -7.57 -14.66 -17.68
C LEU A 102 -7.95 -14.70 -19.17
N ALA A 103 -6.98 -14.57 -20.07
CA ALA A 103 -7.24 -14.62 -21.51
C ALA A 103 -7.36 -16.06 -22.02
N GLU A 104 -6.51 -16.97 -21.52
CA GLU A 104 -6.46 -18.35 -21.97
C GLU A 104 -7.07 -19.33 -20.96
N SER A 105 -7.55 -18.84 -19.79
CA SER A 105 -8.08 -19.68 -18.70
C SER A 105 -7.12 -20.79 -18.25
N THR A 106 -5.82 -20.52 -18.34
CA THR A 106 -4.74 -21.43 -17.97
C THR A 106 -3.97 -20.88 -16.77
N LEU A 107 -3.19 -21.73 -16.12
CA LEU A 107 -2.25 -21.31 -15.07
C LEU A 107 -0.87 -21.14 -15.69
N ILE A 108 -0.31 -19.95 -15.58
CA ILE A 108 1.03 -19.64 -16.04
C ILE A 108 1.97 -19.38 -14.86
N GLN A 109 3.25 -19.64 -15.06
CA GLN A 109 4.28 -19.27 -14.10
C GLN A 109 4.88 -17.93 -14.49
N ALA A 110 4.71 -16.93 -13.63
CA ALA A 110 5.32 -15.62 -13.77
C ALA A 110 6.55 -15.52 -12.85
N GLU A 111 7.70 -15.21 -13.41
CA GLU A 111 8.92 -14.94 -12.64
C GLU A 111 8.94 -13.47 -12.22
N VAL A 112 8.88 -13.21 -10.92
CA VAL A 112 8.93 -11.86 -10.36
C VAL A 112 10.08 -11.74 -9.35
N PRO A 113 10.73 -10.57 -9.24
CA PRO A 113 11.71 -10.34 -8.20
C PRO A 113 11.10 -10.50 -6.80
N VAL A 114 11.84 -11.10 -5.88
CA VAL A 114 11.38 -11.33 -4.50
C VAL A 114 11.05 -10.02 -3.80
N LYS A 115 11.67 -8.89 -4.18
CA LYS A 115 11.35 -7.56 -3.64
C LYS A 115 9.85 -7.20 -3.77
N VAL A 116 9.16 -7.70 -4.80
CA VAL A 116 7.72 -7.50 -5.01
C VAL A 116 6.90 -8.02 -3.84
N LEU A 117 7.29 -9.13 -3.23
CA LEU A 117 6.61 -9.69 -2.06
C LEU A 117 6.64 -8.70 -0.88
N PHE A 118 7.79 -8.08 -0.61
CA PHE A 118 7.92 -7.10 0.49
C PHE A 118 7.09 -5.85 0.23
N ILE A 119 7.00 -5.39 -1.04
CA ILE A 119 6.17 -4.26 -1.44
C ILE A 119 4.69 -4.59 -1.23
N ILE A 120 4.24 -5.78 -1.63
CA ILE A 120 2.85 -6.24 -1.45
C ILE A 120 2.50 -6.35 0.04
N LEU A 121 3.41 -6.86 0.87
CA LEU A 121 3.21 -6.96 2.33
C LEU A 121 3.00 -5.60 3.00
N CYS A 122 3.50 -4.50 2.41
CA CYS A 122 3.21 -3.15 2.91
C CYS A 122 1.70 -2.84 2.92
N GLY A 123 0.89 -3.53 2.11
CA GLY A 123 -0.58 -3.39 2.11
C GLY A 123 -1.21 -3.69 3.48
N ILE A 124 -0.66 -4.64 4.24
CA ILE A 124 -1.12 -4.91 5.61
C ILE A 124 -0.83 -3.72 6.53
N CYS A 125 0.37 -3.13 6.40
CA CYS A 125 0.77 -1.99 7.24
C CYS A 125 -0.06 -0.74 6.92
N THR A 126 -0.22 -0.40 5.64
CA THR A 126 -1.00 0.76 5.20
C THR A 126 -2.47 0.63 5.56
N SER A 127 -3.02 -0.59 5.61
CA SER A 127 -4.42 -0.85 5.95
C SER A 127 -4.83 -0.30 7.32
N VAL A 128 -3.92 -0.36 8.29
CA VAL A 128 -4.14 0.07 9.69
C VAL A 128 -4.00 1.58 9.83
N MET A 129 -3.12 2.19 9.02
CA MET A 129 -2.70 3.59 9.21
C MET A 129 -3.84 4.58 9.05
N TRP A 130 -4.78 4.40 8.11
CA TRP A 130 -5.90 5.32 7.90
C TRP A 130 -6.70 5.55 9.17
N GLY A 131 -7.25 4.48 9.75
CA GLY A 131 -8.10 4.58 10.93
C GLY A 131 -7.36 5.14 12.14
N VAL A 132 -6.11 4.77 12.28
CA VAL A 132 -5.27 5.20 13.41
C VAL A 132 -4.86 6.66 13.29
N ILE A 133 -4.49 7.14 12.11
CA ILE A 133 -4.19 8.56 11.85
C ILE A 133 -5.46 9.39 12.09
N PHE A 134 -6.61 8.92 11.58
CA PHE A 134 -7.89 9.60 11.78
C PHE A 134 -8.25 9.70 13.26
N ASN A 135 -8.14 8.61 14.04
CA ASN A 135 -8.41 8.61 15.46
C ASN A 135 -7.51 9.58 16.22
N LEU A 136 -6.19 9.54 15.96
CA LEU A 136 -5.24 10.46 16.60
C LEU A 136 -5.47 11.92 16.21
N ALA A 137 -5.88 12.16 14.97
CA ALA A 137 -6.10 13.49 14.45
C ALA A 137 -7.41 14.14 14.98
N THR A 138 -8.39 13.30 15.33
CA THR A 138 -9.69 13.73 15.88
C THR A 138 -9.76 13.69 17.41
N GLU A 139 -8.77 13.10 18.07
CA GLU A 139 -8.70 12.99 19.52
C GLU A 139 -8.77 14.40 20.17
N GLY A 140 -9.72 14.58 21.08
CA GLY A 140 -9.89 15.82 21.82
C GLY A 140 -10.60 16.96 21.09
N LEU A 141 -11.03 16.79 19.83
CA LEU A 141 -11.69 17.85 19.06
C LEU A 141 -13.17 18.07 19.45
N GLY A 142 -13.82 17.12 20.11
CA GLY A 142 -15.20 17.23 20.57
C GLY A 142 -16.15 17.69 19.45
N LYS A 143 -16.79 18.84 19.61
CA LYS A 143 -17.75 19.42 18.66
C LYS A 143 -17.14 19.75 17.27
N TYR A 144 -15.85 19.88 17.17
CA TYR A 144 -15.15 20.17 15.90
C TYR A 144 -14.77 18.91 15.10
N THR A 145 -15.07 17.72 15.62
CA THR A 145 -14.75 16.46 14.95
C THR A 145 -15.36 16.37 13.54
N ALA A 146 -16.62 16.82 13.36
CA ALA A 146 -17.29 16.82 12.06
C ALA A 146 -16.55 17.69 11.02
N THR A 147 -16.16 18.91 11.42
CA THR A 147 -15.42 19.84 10.55
C THR A 147 -14.03 19.30 10.22
N ALA A 148 -13.35 18.74 11.21
CA ALA A 148 -12.05 18.10 11.00
C ALA A 148 -12.13 16.90 10.06
N SER A 149 -13.17 16.08 10.16
CA SER A 149 -13.42 14.94 9.27
C SER A 149 -13.62 15.39 7.82
N GLY A 150 -14.35 16.50 7.61
CA GLY A 150 -14.49 17.09 6.28
C GLY A 150 -13.15 17.54 5.70
N LEU A 151 -12.30 18.18 6.50
CA LEU A 151 -10.94 18.55 6.08
C LEU A 151 -10.09 17.33 5.74
N PHE A 152 -10.18 16.26 6.53
CA PHE A 152 -9.41 15.03 6.24
C PHE A 152 -9.87 14.37 4.94
N MET A 153 -11.16 14.41 4.63
CA MET A 153 -11.67 13.90 3.35
C MET A 153 -11.17 14.72 2.16
N THR A 154 -10.97 16.03 2.30
CA THR A 154 -10.34 16.81 1.22
C THR A 154 -8.87 16.46 1.04
N MET A 155 -8.16 16.06 2.08
CA MET A 155 -6.75 15.65 2.00
C MET A 155 -6.54 14.30 1.30
N VAL A 156 -7.59 13.53 1.04
CA VAL A 156 -7.56 12.31 0.20
C VAL A 156 -7.06 12.62 -1.22
N VAL A 157 -7.15 13.88 -1.65
CA VAL A 157 -6.55 14.37 -2.92
C VAL A 157 -5.06 14.03 -3.04
N GLY A 158 -4.36 13.76 -1.91
CA GLY A 158 -2.99 13.26 -1.92
C GLY A 158 -2.78 12.01 -2.79
N GLY A 159 -3.81 11.13 -2.87
CA GLY A 159 -3.79 9.96 -3.76
C GLY A 159 -3.77 10.27 -5.25
N GLY A 160 -4.21 11.47 -5.65
CA GLY A 160 -4.09 11.94 -7.03
C GLY A 160 -2.82 12.77 -7.27
N VAL A 161 -2.39 13.54 -6.27
CA VAL A 161 -1.25 14.47 -6.40
C VAL A 161 0.09 13.73 -6.29
N MET A 162 0.23 12.84 -5.31
CA MET A 162 1.52 12.18 -5.06
C MET A 162 1.99 11.29 -6.22
N PRO A 163 1.15 10.49 -6.89
CA PRO A 163 1.59 9.73 -8.06
C PRO A 163 2.10 10.61 -9.20
N LEU A 164 1.58 11.84 -9.37
CA LEU A 164 2.08 12.78 -10.38
C LEU A 164 3.49 13.33 -10.05
N ILE A 165 3.86 13.32 -8.78
CA ILE A 165 5.20 13.74 -8.34
C ILE A 165 6.19 12.58 -8.42
N GLN A 166 5.68 11.34 -8.31
CA GLN A 166 6.49 10.11 -8.32
C GLN A 166 6.85 9.65 -9.73
N ASN A 167 6.07 10.02 -10.74
CA ASN A 167 6.31 9.76 -12.15
C ASN A 167 7.09 10.92 -12.79
#